data_a4f3f65f5bd8dcedd4213cc7ab486f67
#
_entry.id   a4f3f65f5bd8dcedd4213cc7ab486f67
#
_cell.length_a   1.000
_cell.length_b   1.000
_cell.length_c   1.000
_cell.angle_alpha   90.00
_cell.angle_beta   90.00
_cell.angle_gamma   90.00
#
_symmetry.space_group_name_H-M   'P 1'
#
loop_
_entity.id
_entity.type
_entity.pdbx_description
1 polymer ?
#
loop_
_entity_poly.entity_id
_entity_poly.type
_entity_poly.pdbx_seq_one_letter_code
_entity_poly.pdbx_strand_id
1 'polypeptide(L)'
;QMISSEIGVPLHDVEMMDGRLSGSDYSLNATQSSEEEGREWIDALEDDGVQAAEHIEHKHDTDQLREWLLTAMNALSDRERFIVQERKLRDDARTLESLGLELGLSKERIRQLEAAAFTKMRKNLEGQSSEVLQFLL
;
A
#
# COMPACT_ATOMS: atom_id res chain seq x y z
N GLN A 1 37.82 -10.16 -13.51
CA GLN A 1 38.40 -10.58 -12.21
C GLN A 1 39.36 -9.55 -11.62
N MET A 2 40.28 -8.99 -12.42
CA MET A 2 41.24 -7.96 -11.95
C MET A 2 40.54 -6.72 -11.39
N ILE A 3 39.57 -6.16 -12.11
CA ILE A 3 38.80 -4.98 -11.70
C ILE A 3 38.03 -5.26 -10.39
N SER A 4 37.39 -6.42 -10.27
CA SER A 4 36.67 -6.83 -9.06
C SER A 4 37.55 -6.84 -7.81
N SER A 5 38.78 -7.36 -7.94
CA SER A 5 39.71 -7.45 -6.83
C SER A 5 40.33 -6.09 -6.48
N GLU A 6 40.48 -5.18 -7.44
CA GLU A 6 41.12 -3.86 -7.25
C GLU A 6 40.16 -2.83 -6.66
N ILE A 7 38.88 -2.90 -7.07
CA ILE A 7 37.82 -1.98 -6.58
C ILE A 7 37.07 -2.55 -5.36
N GLY A 8 37.20 -3.86 -5.09
CA GLY A 8 36.51 -4.52 -3.96
C GLY A 8 35.00 -4.75 -4.16
N VAL A 9 34.57 -4.83 -5.42
CA VAL A 9 33.14 -5.12 -5.74
C VAL A 9 32.97 -6.56 -6.26
N PRO A 10 31.79 -7.17 -6.10
CA PRO A 10 31.49 -8.51 -6.62
C PRO A 10 31.73 -8.62 -8.14
N LEU A 11 32.20 -9.77 -8.59
CA LEU A 11 32.47 -10.01 -10.03
C LEU A 11 31.21 -9.80 -10.88
N HIS A 12 30.04 -10.23 -10.37
CA HIS A 12 28.74 -10.05 -11.01
C HIS A 12 28.44 -8.58 -11.34
N ASP A 13 28.73 -7.67 -10.42
CA ASP A 13 28.48 -6.23 -10.63
C ASP A 13 29.41 -5.66 -11.70
N VAL A 14 30.65 -6.16 -11.77
CA VAL A 14 31.62 -5.77 -12.82
C VAL A 14 31.14 -6.26 -14.18
N GLU A 15 30.68 -7.53 -14.28
CA GLU A 15 30.18 -8.11 -15.53
C GLU A 15 28.90 -7.39 -16.02
N MET A 16 27.99 -7.07 -15.10
CA MET A 16 26.78 -6.31 -15.41
C MET A 16 27.14 -4.91 -15.95
N MET A 17 28.11 -4.24 -15.35
CA MET A 17 28.55 -2.91 -15.77
C MET A 17 29.32 -2.95 -17.09
N ASP A 18 30.15 -3.97 -17.32
CA ASP A 18 30.83 -4.19 -18.59
C ASP A 18 29.82 -4.37 -19.74
N GLY A 19 28.73 -5.13 -19.52
CA GLY A 19 27.65 -5.27 -20.48
C GLY A 19 26.95 -3.96 -20.81
N ARG A 20 26.81 -3.05 -19.84
CA ARG A 20 26.23 -1.71 -20.04
C ARG A 20 27.17 -0.75 -20.78
N LEU A 21 28.47 -0.84 -20.50
CA LEU A 21 29.48 0.05 -21.10
C LEU A 21 29.99 -0.42 -22.46
N SER A 22 29.77 -1.70 -22.82
CA SER A 22 30.24 -2.29 -24.09
C SER A 22 29.43 -1.85 -25.31
N GLY A 23 28.21 -1.34 -25.11
CA GLY A 23 27.34 -0.79 -26.16
C GLY A 23 27.31 0.74 -26.14
N SER A 24 27.13 1.37 -27.29
CA SER A 24 26.80 2.79 -27.36
C SER A 24 25.36 3.02 -26.91
N ASP A 25 25.10 4.15 -26.22
CA ASP A 25 23.75 4.56 -25.86
C ASP A 25 22.94 4.81 -27.16
N TYR A 26 21.72 4.25 -27.19
CA TYR A 26 20.78 4.50 -28.27
C TYR A 26 20.01 5.79 -28.01
N SER A 27 19.90 6.63 -29.03
CA SER A 27 19.01 7.79 -28.95
C SER A 27 17.54 7.34 -28.98
N LEU A 28 16.75 7.78 -27.99
CA LEU A 28 15.32 7.55 -27.97
C LEU A 28 14.57 8.26 -29.09
N ASN A 29 15.18 9.32 -29.65
CA ASN A 29 14.63 10.05 -30.81
C ASN A 29 15.05 9.42 -32.16
N ALA A 30 15.76 8.30 -32.14
CA ALA A 30 16.04 7.56 -33.38
C ALA A 30 14.77 6.85 -33.84
N THR A 31 14.53 6.89 -35.17
CA THR A 31 13.40 6.19 -35.77
C THR A 31 13.61 4.68 -35.75
N GLN A 32 12.55 3.91 -35.48
CA GLN A 32 12.56 2.44 -35.47
C GLN A 32 12.75 1.83 -36.89
N SER A 33 12.43 2.59 -37.92
CA SER A 33 12.58 2.16 -39.33
C SER A 33 13.31 3.22 -40.15
N SER A 34 13.89 2.78 -41.27
CA SER A 34 14.58 3.67 -42.22
C SER A 34 13.63 4.55 -43.07
N GLU A 35 12.32 4.49 -42.85
CA GLU A 35 11.33 5.30 -43.55
C GLU A 35 11.19 6.68 -42.91
N GLU A 36 11.03 7.73 -43.71
CA GLU A 36 11.04 9.13 -43.24
C GLU A 36 9.93 9.48 -42.24
N GLU A 37 8.89 8.64 -42.06
CA GLU A 37 7.81 8.78 -41.08
C GLU A 37 7.82 7.66 -40.04
N GLY A 38 9.00 7.08 -39.72
CA GLY A 38 9.14 6.02 -38.72
C GLY A 38 8.84 6.54 -37.32
N ARG A 39 8.14 5.72 -36.51
CA ARG A 39 7.95 5.97 -35.06
C ARG A 39 9.31 6.07 -34.36
N GLU A 40 9.46 7.03 -33.46
CA GLU A 40 10.64 7.11 -32.59
C GLU A 40 10.59 6.04 -31.47
N TRP A 41 11.75 5.65 -30.96
CA TRP A 41 11.81 4.70 -29.84
C TRP A 41 11.14 5.24 -28.58
N ILE A 42 11.11 6.56 -28.39
CA ILE A 42 10.44 7.22 -27.27
C ILE A 42 8.91 6.96 -27.26
N ASP A 43 8.30 6.87 -28.45
CA ASP A 43 6.86 6.63 -28.58
C ASP A 43 6.46 5.18 -28.23
N ALA A 44 7.44 4.27 -28.16
CA ALA A 44 7.23 2.88 -27.81
C ALA A 44 7.46 2.61 -26.31
N LEU A 45 7.94 3.60 -25.56
CA LEU A 45 8.12 3.45 -24.13
C LEU A 45 6.77 3.52 -23.43
N GLU A 46 6.44 2.48 -22.70
CA GLU A 46 5.31 2.50 -21.78
C GLU A 46 5.65 3.34 -20.54
N ASP A 47 4.69 4.15 -20.12
CA ASP A 47 4.76 4.84 -18.84
C ASP A 47 4.47 3.82 -17.73
N ASP A 48 5.44 3.57 -16.85
CA ASP A 48 5.32 2.70 -15.67
C ASP A 48 4.44 3.32 -14.57
N GLY A 49 3.95 4.54 -14.78
CA GLY A 49 3.03 5.23 -13.88
C GLY A 49 1.68 4.53 -13.79
N VAL A 50 1.04 4.63 -12.64
CA VAL A 50 -0.32 4.11 -12.42
C VAL A 50 -1.26 4.75 -13.46
N GLN A 51 -1.90 3.91 -14.27
CA GLN A 51 -2.85 4.35 -15.30
C GLN A 51 -3.97 5.17 -14.65
N ALA A 52 -4.43 6.21 -15.35
CA ALA A 52 -5.49 7.08 -14.82
C ALA A 52 -6.77 6.31 -14.43
N ALA A 53 -7.10 5.24 -15.14
CA ALA A 53 -8.22 4.35 -14.83
C ALA A 53 -8.02 3.64 -13.48
N GLU A 54 -6.85 3.02 -13.27
CA GLU A 54 -6.50 2.37 -12.01
C GLU A 54 -6.48 3.35 -10.83
N HIS A 55 -6.01 4.57 -11.06
CA HIS A 55 -6.02 5.59 -10.02
C HIS A 55 -7.44 5.98 -9.60
N ILE A 56 -8.38 6.05 -10.56
CA ILE A 56 -9.79 6.35 -10.27
C ILE A 56 -10.46 5.18 -9.56
N GLU A 57 -10.21 3.93 -10.00
CA GLU A 57 -10.71 2.73 -9.34
C GLU A 57 -10.23 2.65 -7.89
N HIS A 58 -8.93 2.76 -7.66
CA HIS A 58 -8.36 2.75 -6.30
C HIS A 58 -8.91 3.87 -5.41
N LYS A 59 -9.15 5.05 -5.98
CA LYS A 59 -9.75 6.15 -5.22
C LYS A 59 -11.19 5.85 -4.84
N HIS A 60 -11.99 5.36 -5.78
CA HIS A 60 -13.38 4.99 -5.54
C HIS A 60 -13.50 3.90 -4.48
N ASP A 61 -12.67 2.86 -4.59
CA ASP A 61 -12.63 1.75 -3.63
C ASP A 61 -12.22 2.21 -2.23
N THR A 62 -11.21 3.08 -2.16
CA THR A 62 -10.75 3.67 -0.89
C THR A 62 -11.84 4.51 -0.24
N ASP A 63 -12.58 5.31 -1.00
CA ASP A 63 -13.66 6.14 -0.50
C ASP A 63 -14.83 5.27 0.00
N GLN A 64 -15.19 4.20 -0.70
CA GLN A 64 -16.19 3.24 -0.24
C GLN A 64 -15.77 2.52 1.05
N LEU A 65 -14.54 2.02 1.10
CA LEU A 65 -14.00 1.40 2.32
C LEU A 65 -14.05 2.35 3.52
N ARG A 66 -13.75 3.63 3.28
CA ARG A 66 -13.81 4.67 4.32
C ARG A 66 -15.22 4.89 4.82
N GLU A 67 -16.22 4.94 3.94
CA GLU A 67 -17.62 5.08 4.33
C GLU A 67 -18.10 3.88 5.15
N TRP A 68 -17.77 2.66 4.73
CA TRP A 68 -18.11 1.44 5.47
C TRP A 68 -17.46 1.42 6.84
N LEU A 69 -16.17 1.79 6.92
CA LEU A 69 -15.46 1.88 8.19
C LEU A 69 -16.08 2.92 9.12
N LEU A 70 -16.42 4.10 8.63
CA LEU A 70 -17.09 5.15 9.41
C LEU A 70 -18.45 4.66 9.93
N THR A 71 -19.22 3.98 9.11
CA THR A 71 -20.52 3.43 9.49
C THR A 71 -20.36 2.33 10.57
N ALA A 72 -19.40 1.44 10.39
CA ALA A 72 -19.10 0.41 11.40
C ALA A 72 -18.62 1.02 12.72
N MET A 73 -17.81 2.09 12.65
CA MET A 73 -17.35 2.84 13.83
C MET A 73 -18.49 3.55 14.57
N ASN A 74 -19.53 4.00 13.86
CA ASN A 74 -20.70 4.63 14.47
C ASN A 74 -21.55 3.65 15.28
N ALA A 75 -21.47 2.35 15.03
CA ALA A 75 -22.12 1.31 15.82
C ALA A 75 -21.42 1.02 17.17
N LEU A 76 -20.22 1.59 17.39
CA LEU A 76 -19.45 1.42 18.62
C LEU A 76 -19.84 2.49 19.66
N SER A 77 -19.71 2.10 20.95
CA SER A 77 -19.75 3.09 22.03
C SER A 77 -18.50 4.00 21.98
N ASP A 78 -18.58 5.17 22.60
CA ASP A 78 -17.47 6.14 22.61
C ASP A 78 -16.17 5.55 23.15
N ARG A 79 -16.25 4.71 24.17
CA ARG A 79 -15.08 4.02 24.73
C ARG A 79 -14.49 2.99 23.79
N GLU A 80 -15.31 2.19 23.14
CA GLU A 80 -14.87 1.19 22.15
C GLU A 80 -14.26 1.88 20.94
N ARG A 81 -14.91 2.96 20.46
CA ARG A 81 -14.41 3.77 19.35
C ARG A 81 -13.03 4.37 19.66
N PHE A 82 -12.87 4.96 20.84
CA PHE A 82 -11.60 5.52 21.29
C PHE A 82 -10.49 4.44 21.32
N ILE A 83 -10.76 3.26 21.88
CA ILE A 83 -9.79 2.16 21.93
C ILE A 83 -9.37 1.74 20.51
N VAL A 84 -10.32 1.57 19.59
CA VAL A 84 -10.03 1.18 18.20
C VAL A 84 -9.22 2.25 17.49
N GLN A 85 -9.59 3.54 17.64
CA GLN A 85 -8.86 4.66 17.03
C GLN A 85 -7.40 4.71 17.50
N GLU A 86 -7.18 4.68 18.81
CA GLU A 86 -5.85 4.81 19.39
C GLU A 86 -4.93 3.61 19.12
N ARG A 87 -5.52 2.43 18.85
CA ARG A 87 -4.75 1.20 18.65
C ARG A 87 -4.56 0.78 17.20
N LYS A 88 -5.49 1.15 16.32
CA LYS A 88 -5.52 0.61 14.95
C LYS A 88 -5.52 1.65 13.85
N LEU A 89 -5.96 2.87 14.15
CA LEU A 89 -6.11 3.93 13.15
C LEU A 89 -5.06 5.03 13.29
N ARG A 90 -4.19 4.95 14.31
CA ARG A 90 -3.05 5.85 14.45
C ARG A 90 -1.76 5.17 13.97
N ASP A 91 -0.88 5.95 13.38
CA ASP A 91 0.46 5.51 12.99
C ASP A 91 1.26 5.05 14.22
N ASP A 92 1.16 5.78 15.34
CA ASP A 92 1.72 5.41 16.63
C ASP A 92 0.67 4.68 17.50
N ALA A 93 0.53 3.37 17.28
CA ALA A 93 -0.42 2.55 18.03
C ALA A 93 -0.07 2.50 19.53
N ARG A 94 -1.00 2.92 20.37
CA ARG A 94 -0.83 2.93 21.83
C ARG A 94 -0.90 1.52 22.41
N THR A 95 -0.19 1.28 23.50
CA THR A 95 -0.20 -0.01 24.20
C THR A 95 -1.50 -0.21 25.01
N LEU A 96 -1.88 -1.48 25.22
CA LEU A 96 -3.04 -1.82 26.08
C LEU A 96 -2.89 -1.29 27.51
N GLU A 97 -1.65 -1.22 27.99
CA GLU A 97 -1.33 -0.72 29.33
C GLU A 97 -1.51 0.79 29.42
N SER A 98 -1.02 1.52 28.42
CA SER A 98 -1.19 2.97 28.35
C SER A 98 -2.67 3.39 28.34
N LEU A 99 -3.48 2.71 27.53
CA LEU A 99 -4.93 2.95 27.47
C LEU A 99 -5.64 2.51 28.76
N GLY A 100 -5.17 1.43 29.38
CA GLY A 100 -5.68 0.97 30.67
C GLY A 100 -5.49 2.01 31.76
N LEU A 101 -4.31 2.63 31.85
CA LEU A 101 -4.01 3.69 32.80
C LEU A 101 -4.90 4.92 32.58
N GLU A 102 -5.09 5.34 31.34
CA GLU A 102 -5.90 6.51 31.00
C GLU A 102 -7.40 6.32 31.26
N LEU A 103 -7.92 5.13 30.92
CA LEU A 103 -9.34 4.80 31.09
C LEU A 103 -9.67 4.22 32.48
N GLY A 104 -8.68 4.02 33.34
CA GLY A 104 -8.85 3.42 34.66
C GLY A 104 -9.27 1.94 34.57
N LEU A 105 -8.82 1.21 33.54
CA LEU A 105 -9.18 -0.17 33.29
C LEU A 105 -7.94 -1.08 33.28
N SER A 106 -8.14 -2.36 33.55
CA SER A 106 -7.07 -3.34 33.41
C SER A 106 -6.73 -3.59 31.93
N LYS A 107 -5.48 -3.97 31.64
CA LYS A 107 -5.01 -4.39 30.32
C LYS A 107 -5.94 -5.43 29.68
N GLU A 108 -6.35 -6.44 30.45
CA GLU A 108 -7.25 -7.49 29.98
C GLU A 108 -8.65 -6.94 29.64
N ARG A 109 -9.13 -5.96 30.41
CA ARG A 109 -10.41 -5.31 30.12
C ARG A 109 -10.37 -4.51 28.82
N ILE A 110 -9.27 -3.81 28.53
CA ILE A 110 -9.06 -3.12 27.25
C ILE A 110 -9.05 -4.12 26.09
N ARG A 111 -8.35 -5.27 26.24
CA ARG A 111 -8.32 -6.33 25.23
C ARG A 111 -9.73 -6.90 24.95
N GLN A 112 -10.53 -7.11 26.00
CA GLN A 112 -11.92 -7.57 25.85
C GLN A 112 -12.80 -6.54 25.11
N LEU A 113 -12.65 -5.26 25.45
CA LEU A 113 -13.39 -4.18 24.78
C LEU A 113 -12.98 -4.07 23.30
N GLU A 114 -11.68 -4.17 22.99
CA GLU A 114 -11.18 -4.19 21.63
C GLU A 114 -11.78 -5.36 20.81
N ALA A 115 -11.76 -6.58 21.37
CA ALA A 115 -12.33 -7.75 20.71
C ALA A 115 -13.86 -7.64 20.52
N ALA A 116 -14.56 -7.11 21.51
CA ALA A 116 -16.01 -6.85 21.40
C ALA A 116 -16.31 -5.79 20.34
N ALA A 117 -15.50 -4.73 20.26
CA ALA A 117 -15.63 -3.69 19.25
C ALA A 117 -15.49 -4.27 17.82
N PHE A 118 -14.43 -5.06 17.57
CA PHE A 118 -14.26 -5.72 16.27
C PHE A 118 -15.41 -6.66 15.91
N THR A 119 -15.93 -7.41 16.88
CA THR A 119 -17.08 -8.29 16.65
C THR A 119 -18.33 -7.48 16.25
N LYS A 120 -18.57 -6.32 16.88
CA LYS A 120 -19.68 -5.42 16.54
C LYS A 120 -19.49 -4.81 15.15
N MET A 121 -18.27 -4.33 14.84
CA MET A 121 -17.95 -3.77 13.51
C MET A 121 -18.18 -4.81 12.41
N ARG A 122 -17.65 -6.02 12.60
CA ARG A 122 -17.83 -7.12 11.66
C ARG A 122 -19.29 -7.43 11.42
N LYS A 123 -20.08 -7.58 12.50
CA LYS A 123 -21.52 -7.84 12.40
C LYS A 123 -22.28 -6.72 11.69
N ASN A 124 -21.88 -5.48 11.90
CA ASN A 124 -22.47 -4.33 11.22
C ASN A 124 -22.16 -4.36 9.72
N LEU A 125 -20.89 -4.63 9.33
CA LEU A 125 -20.47 -4.74 7.94
C LEU A 125 -21.16 -5.92 7.23
N GLU A 126 -21.23 -7.08 7.86
CA GLU A 126 -21.93 -8.26 7.31
C GLU A 126 -23.44 -8.02 7.10
N GLY A 127 -24.03 -7.13 7.90
CA GLY A 127 -25.45 -6.74 7.77
C GLY A 127 -25.74 -5.68 6.72
N GLN A 128 -24.74 -4.96 6.22
CA GLN A 128 -24.95 -3.82 5.33
C GLN A 128 -24.99 -4.16 3.85
N SER A 129 -24.23 -5.12 3.36
CA SER A 129 -24.41 -5.60 1.99
C SER A 129 -23.56 -6.82 1.64
N SER A 130 -24.04 -7.60 0.69
CA SER A 130 -23.29 -8.65 0.00
C SER A 130 -22.07 -8.09 -0.77
N GLU A 131 -22.02 -6.80 -1.05
CA GLU A 131 -20.93 -6.09 -1.72
C GLU A 131 -19.67 -6.02 -0.84
N VAL A 132 -19.82 -5.75 0.46
CA VAL A 132 -18.68 -5.74 1.41
C VAL A 132 -17.97 -7.09 1.44
N LEU A 133 -18.71 -8.19 1.35
CA LEU A 133 -18.16 -9.54 1.34
C LEU A 133 -17.42 -9.86 0.04
N GLN A 134 -17.87 -9.34 -1.11
CA GLN A 134 -17.16 -9.47 -2.39
C GLN A 134 -15.85 -8.67 -2.43
N PHE A 135 -15.79 -7.57 -1.70
CA PHE A 135 -14.59 -6.73 -1.64
C PHE A 135 -13.50 -7.26 -0.70
N LEU A 136 -13.88 -8.07 0.31
CA LEU A 136 -12.98 -8.63 1.33
C LEU A 136 -12.47 -10.05 1.00
N LEU A 137 -12.97 -10.69 -0.05
CA LEU A 137 -12.58 -12.02 -0.54
C LEU A 137 -11.69 -11.92 -1.78
#